data_78db5611750099314a0150c8ade64724
#
_entry.id   78db5611750099314a0150c8ade64724
#
_cell.length_a   1.000
_cell.length_b   1.000
_cell.length_c   1.000
_cell.angle_alpha   90.00
_cell.angle_beta   90.00
_cell.angle_gamma   90.00
#
_symmetry.space_group_name_H-M   'P 1'
#
loop_
_entity.id
_entity.type
_entity.pdbx_description
1 polymer ?
#
loop_
_entity_poly.entity_id
_entity_poly.type
_entity_poly.pdbx_seq_one_letter_code
_entity_poly.pdbx_strand_id
1 'polypeptide(L)'
;MTRLRTRLSSPCVLILCFLCAGPSLAFAQAGTITKDMQNNCVGDYKKFCGDYGLQTAALNLCMKKAGPSLSPACVQALVQAGKVSQAEVDKVKAQMKGQ
;
A
#
# COMPACT_ATOMS: atom_id res chain seq x y z
N MET A 1 -0.76 -42.14 58.02
CA MET A 1 -1.95 -41.39 57.54
C MET A 1 -1.53 -39.98 57.20
N THR A 2 -0.99 -39.79 56.05
CA THR A 2 -0.51 -38.47 55.63
C THR A 2 -1.30 -38.06 54.42
N ARG A 3 -2.17 -37.10 54.57
CA ARG A 3 -2.94 -36.57 53.43
C ARG A 3 -2.10 -35.57 52.69
N LEU A 4 -1.58 -35.96 51.58
CA LEU A 4 -1.03 -35.04 50.61
C LEU A 4 -2.19 -34.29 49.92
N ARG A 5 -2.41 -33.08 50.32
CA ARG A 5 -3.23 -32.14 49.55
C ARG A 5 -2.38 -31.43 48.56
N THR A 6 -2.33 -31.98 47.37
CA THR A 6 -1.80 -31.31 46.24
C THR A 6 -2.73 -30.17 45.83
N ARG A 7 -2.43 -29.00 46.26
CA ARG A 7 -3.08 -27.78 45.77
C ARG A 7 -2.41 -27.44 44.42
N LEU A 8 -2.99 -27.89 43.36
CA LEU A 8 -2.74 -27.33 42.08
C LEU A 8 -3.48 -26.00 41.98
N SER A 9 -2.85 -24.97 42.43
CA SER A 9 -3.20 -23.62 42.03
C SER A 9 -2.40 -23.30 40.78
N SER A 10 -2.97 -23.54 39.64
CA SER A 10 -2.46 -23.01 38.39
C SER A 10 -3.10 -21.66 38.09
N PRO A 11 -2.45 -20.56 38.33
CA PRO A 11 -2.93 -19.27 37.87
C PRO A 11 -2.23 -18.90 36.55
N CYS A 12 -2.11 -19.85 35.64
CA CYS A 12 -1.40 -19.60 34.37
C CYS A 12 -2.28 -19.59 33.14
N VAL A 13 -3.57 -19.31 33.29
CA VAL A 13 -4.48 -19.36 32.12
C VAL A 13 -4.90 -17.97 31.61
N LEU A 14 -4.39 -16.89 32.17
CA LEU A 14 -4.92 -15.55 31.85
C LEU A 14 -3.97 -14.62 31.08
N ILE A 15 -2.91 -15.12 30.46
CA ILE A 15 -1.95 -14.23 29.76
C ILE A 15 -1.80 -14.56 28.27
N LEU A 16 -2.76 -15.16 27.64
CA LEU A 16 -2.60 -15.58 26.25
C LEU A 16 -3.58 -14.95 25.26
N CYS A 17 -4.18 -13.85 25.58
CA CYS A 17 -5.12 -13.18 24.67
C CYS A 17 -4.72 -11.78 24.21
N PHE A 18 -3.43 -11.42 24.30
CA PHE A 18 -3.06 -10.03 23.97
C PHE A 18 -2.13 -9.88 22.75
N LEU A 19 -2.01 -10.89 21.90
CA LEU A 19 -1.10 -10.84 20.78
C LEU A 19 -1.78 -10.94 19.40
N CYS A 20 -3.05 -10.60 19.31
CA CYS A 20 -3.74 -10.51 18.02
C CYS A 20 -4.03 -9.08 17.59
N ALA A 21 -3.27 -8.12 18.05
CA ALA A 21 -3.24 -6.80 17.43
C ALA A 21 -2.20 -6.83 16.30
N GLY A 22 -2.45 -7.63 15.28
CA GLY A 22 -1.70 -7.52 14.04
C GLY A 22 -2.00 -6.16 13.41
N PRO A 23 -1.00 -5.48 12.83
CA PRO A 23 -1.21 -4.22 12.13
C PRO A 23 -1.98 -4.49 10.83
N SER A 24 -3.28 -4.52 10.90
CA SER A 24 -4.16 -4.61 9.72
C SER A 24 -4.29 -3.28 8.98
N LEU A 25 -3.46 -2.32 9.28
CA LEU A 25 -3.57 -0.97 8.73
C LEU A 25 -2.93 -0.80 7.35
N ALA A 26 -2.18 -1.78 6.86
CA ALA A 26 -1.45 -1.67 5.60
C ALA A 26 -2.34 -1.70 4.35
N PHE A 27 -3.57 -2.19 4.45
CA PHE A 27 -4.45 -2.37 3.30
C PHE A 27 -5.45 -1.23 3.08
N ALA A 28 -5.68 -0.37 4.07
CA ALA A 28 -6.68 0.69 4.01
C ALA A 28 -6.30 1.85 3.09
N GLN A 29 -5.03 2.00 2.72
CA GLN A 29 -4.54 3.16 1.96
C GLN A 29 -4.27 2.87 0.48
N ALA A 30 -4.37 1.62 0.04
CA ALA A 30 -4.04 1.22 -1.32
C ALA A 30 -4.93 1.86 -2.39
N GLY A 31 -6.15 2.30 -2.04
CA GLY A 31 -7.10 2.90 -2.96
C GLY A 31 -7.29 4.41 -2.83
N THR A 32 -6.69 5.05 -1.85
CA THR A 32 -6.92 6.48 -1.60
C THR A 32 -6.23 7.36 -2.65
N ILE A 33 -7.01 8.20 -3.30
CA ILE A 33 -6.51 9.20 -4.24
C ILE A 33 -6.42 10.54 -3.50
N THR A 34 -5.22 11.10 -3.41
CA THR A 34 -5.00 12.41 -2.79
C THR A 34 -5.39 13.54 -3.74
N LYS A 35 -5.59 14.74 -3.19
CA LYS A 35 -5.85 15.92 -4.03
C LYS A 35 -4.69 16.21 -4.99
N ASP A 36 -3.46 16.01 -4.55
CA ASP A 36 -2.28 16.22 -5.39
C ASP A 36 -2.24 15.22 -6.55
N MET A 37 -2.59 13.98 -6.30
CA MET A 37 -2.75 12.97 -7.38
C MET A 37 -3.85 13.39 -8.34
N GLN A 38 -5.01 13.83 -7.85
CA GLN A 38 -6.09 14.31 -8.71
C GLN A 38 -5.64 15.47 -9.59
N ASN A 39 -5.00 16.47 -9.01
CA ASN A 39 -4.59 17.67 -9.73
C ASN A 39 -3.48 17.38 -10.76
N ASN A 40 -2.52 16.54 -10.39
CA ASN A 40 -1.33 16.31 -11.21
C ASN A 40 -1.43 15.11 -12.15
N CYS A 41 -2.33 14.16 -11.87
CA CYS A 41 -2.50 12.95 -12.66
C CYS A 41 -3.76 12.93 -13.54
N VAL A 42 -4.64 13.91 -13.44
CA VAL A 42 -5.91 13.91 -14.19
C VAL A 42 -5.70 13.85 -15.70
N GLY A 43 -4.70 14.55 -16.20
CA GLY A 43 -4.35 14.55 -17.63
C GLY A 43 -3.87 13.18 -18.09
N ASP A 44 -2.95 12.60 -17.33
CA ASP A 44 -2.42 11.26 -17.61
C ASP A 44 -3.49 10.18 -17.46
N TYR A 45 -4.33 10.27 -16.44
CA TYR A 45 -5.46 9.38 -16.26
C TYR A 45 -6.38 9.38 -17.49
N LYS A 46 -6.80 10.56 -17.93
CA LYS A 46 -7.68 10.69 -19.11
C LYS A 46 -7.01 10.16 -20.37
N LYS A 47 -5.73 10.38 -20.52
CA LYS A 47 -4.98 9.99 -21.71
C LYS A 47 -4.75 8.48 -21.80
N PHE A 48 -4.38 7.84 -20.69
CA PHE A 48 -3.94 6.45 -20.69
C PHE A 48 -4.95 5.47 -20.10
N CYS A 49 -5.74 5.90 -19.11
CA CYS A 49 -6.55 5.03 -18.26
C CYS A 49 -7.99 5.53 -18.06
N GLY A 50 -8.48 6.42 -18.92
CA GLY A 50 -9.79 7.07 -18.77
C GLY A 50 -10.99 6.14 -18.76
N ASP A 51 -10.83 4.93 -19.30
CA ASP A 51 -11.92 3.92 -19.36
C ASP A 51 -12.10 3.15 -18.04
N TYR A 52 -11.18 3.31 -17.10
CA TYR A 52 -11.22 2.64 -15.81
C TYR A 52 -11.85 3.51 -14.73
N GLY A 53 -12.66 2.89 -13.88
CA GLY A 53 -13.23 3.59 -12.72
C GLY A 53 -12.18 4.02 -11.72
N LEU A 54 -12.40 5.16 -11.07
CA LEU A 54 -11.54 5.65 -9.99
C LEU A 54 -11.52 4.66 -8.82
N GLN A 55 -10.36 4.54 -8.18
CA GLN A 55 -10.14 3.67 -7.02
C GLN A 55 -10.33 2.17 -7.29
N THR A 56 -10.24 1.74 -8.53
CA THR A 56 -10.32 0.33 -8.90
C THR A 56 -8.93 -0.30 -9.02
N ALA A 57 -8.86 -1.62 -8.82
CA ALA A 57 -7.64 -2.38 -9.07
C ALA A 57 -7.19 -2.31 -10.54
N ALA A 58 -8.16 -2.28 -11.46
CA ALA A 58 -7.89 -2.14 -12.89
C ALA A 58 -7.23 -0.80 -13.22
N LEU A 59 -7.66 0.30 -12.60
CA LEU A 59 -7.01 1.60 -12.75
C LEU A 59 -5.57 1.57 -12.23
N ASN A 60 -5.34 0.97 -11.07
CA ASN A 60 -4.00 0.85 -10.50
C ASN A 60 -3.05 0.11 -11.44
N LEU A 61 -3.50 -0.97 -12.05
CA LEU A 61 -2.71 -1.72 -13.03
C LEU A 61 -2.45 -0.91 -14.30
N CYS A 62 -3.47 -0.19 -14.80
CA CYS A 62 -3.32 0.67 -15.96
C CYS A 62 -2.29 1.78 -15.72
N MET A 63 -2.39 2.49 -14.60
CA MET A 63 -1.45 3.55 -14.24
C MET A 63 -0.04 3.02 -14.02
N LYS A 64 0.09 1.82 -13.47
CA LYS A 64 1.39 1.14 -13.34
C LYS A 64 2.04 0.87 -14.70
N LYS A 65 1.26 0.36 -15.65
CA LYS A 65 1.73 0.13 -17.03
C LYS A 65 2.09 1.44 -17.74
N ALA A 66 1.31 2.49 -17.50
CA ALA A 66 1.55 3.82 -18.07
C ALA A 66 2.72 4.56 -17.37
N GLY A 67 3.25 4.04 -16.27
CA GLY A 67 4.27 4.69 -15.45
C GLY A 67 5.39 5.38 -16.21
N PRO A 68 6.04 4.72 -17.20
CA PRO A 68 7.10 5.34 -18.00
C PRO A 68 6.64 6.56 -18.81
N SER A 69 5.36 6.65 -19.13
CA SER A 69 4.76 7.70 -19.97
C SER A 69 4.06 8.79 -19.17
N LEU A 70 3.98 8.66 -17.85
CA LEU A 70 3.34 9.65 -16.99
C LEU A 70 4.14 10.95 -16.95
N SER A 71 3.42 12.06 -16.77
CA SER A 71 4.07 13.37 -16.58
C SER A 71 4.90 13.38 -15.29
N PRO A 72 5.98 14.16 -15.24
CA PRO A 72 6.81 14.27 -14.04
C PRO A 72 6.01 14.73 -12.81
N ALA A 73 5.03 15.62 -12.98
CA ALA A 73 4.17 16.09 -11.92
C ALA A 73 3.30 14.96 -11.34
N CYS A 74 2.74 14.11 -12.20
CA CYS A 74 1.97 12.94 -11.76
C CYS A 74 2.86 11.94 -11.02
N VAL A 75 4.04 11.63 -11.56
CA VAL A 75 4.99 10.71 -10.91
C VAL A 75 5.37 11.21 -9.52
N GLN A 76 5.66 12.50 -9.40
CA GLN A 76 6.00 13.09 -8.09
C GLN A 76 4.84 12.99 -7.10
N ALA A 77 3.61 13.26 -7.54
CA ALA A 77 2.42 13.12 -6.69
C ALA A 77 2.22 11.66 -6.23
N LEU A 78 2.50 10.69 -7.09
CA LEU A 78 2.43 9.27 -6.75
C LEU A 78 3.50 8.88 -5.71
N VAL A 79 4.71 9.39 -5.84
CA VAL A 79 5.79 9.18 -4.86
C VAL A 79 5.42 9.78 -3.50
N GLN A 80 4.94 11.02 -3.49
CA GLN A 80 4.52 11.69 -2.25
C GLN A 80 3.34 10.98 -1.56
N ALA A 81 2.45 10.40 -2.34
CA ALA A 81 1.33 9.62 -1.83
C ALA A 81 1.73 8.18 -1.41
N GLY A 82 3.00 7.79 -1.56
CA GLY A 82 3.48 6.45 -1.23
C GLY A 82 2.97 5.34 -2.16
N LYS A 83 2.48 5.69 -3.35
CA LYS A 83 1.98 4.72 -4.32
C LYS A 83 3.10 4.03 -5.08
N VAL A 84 4.19 4.71 -5.31
CA VAL A 84 5.43 4.20 -5.89
C VAL A 84 6.61 4.72 -5.09
N SER A 85 7.69 3.97 -5.06
CA SER A 85 8.93 4.43 -4.41
C SER A 85 9.79 5.22 -5.40
N GLN A 86 10.62 6.12 -4.88
CA GLN A 86 11.59 6.83 -5.69
C GLN A 86 12.56 5.87 -6.40
N ALA A 87 12.94 4.78 -5.74
CA ALA A 87 13.81 3.76 -6.31
C ALA A 87 13.19 3.08 -7.54
N GLU A 88 11.88 2.82 -7.52
CA GLU A 88 11.17 2.28 -8.69
C GLU A 88 11.14 3.27 -9.84
N VAL A 89 10.90 4.55 -9.55
CA VAL A 89 10.94 5.62 -10.56
C VAL A 89 12.31 5.70 -11.20
N ASP A 90 13.37 5.66 -10.41
CA ASP A 90 14.76 5.76 -10.91
C ASP A 90 15.13 4.54 -11.77
N LYS A 91 14.67 3.34 -11.42
CA LYS A 91 14.85 2.14 -12.26
C LYS A 91 14.20 2.29 -13.63
N VAL A 92 12.96 2.77 -13.66
CA VAL A 92 12.23 2.98 -14.92
C VAL A 92 12.95 4.01 -15.79
N LYS A 93 13.39 5.13 -15.20
CA LYS A 93 14.16 6.16 -15.90
C LYS A 93 15.47 5.62 -16.46
N ALA A 94 16.19 4.79 -15.71
CA ALA A 94 17.43 4.17 -16.16
C ALA A 94 17.19 3.23 -17.35
N GLN A 95 16.11 2.45 -17.32
CA GLN A 95 15.73 1.57 -18.44
C GLN A 95 15.40 2.36 -19.71
N MET A 96 14.71 3.48 -19.58
CA MET A 96 14.38 4.33 -20.73
C MET A 96 15.62 4.99 -21.36
N LYS A 97 16.62 5.34 -20.56
CA LYS A 97 17.87 5.91 -21.07
C LYS A 97 18.75 4.89 -21.80
N GLY A 98 18.58 3.60 -21.53
CA GLY A 98 19.31 2.51 -22.18
C GLY A 98 18.72 2.07 -23.52
N GLN A 99 17.61 2.63 -23.91
CA GLN A 99 16.95 2.38 -25.18
C GLN A 99 17.16 3.57 -26.14
#